data_b0ec93ac454a0b4934357d68ff830ec5
#
_entry.id   b0ec93ac454a0b4934357d68ff830ec5
#
_cell.length_a   1.000
_cell.length_b   1.000
_cell.length_c   1.000
_cell.angle_alpha   90.00
_cell.angle_beta   90.00
_cell.angle_gamma   90.00
#
_symmetry.space_group_name_H-M   'P 1'
#
loop_
_entity.id
_entity.type
_entity.pdbx_description
1 polymer ?
#
loop_
_entity_poly.entity_id
_entity_poly.type
_entity_poly.pdbx_seq_one_letter_code
_entity_poly.pdbx_strand_id
1 'polypeptide(L)'
;VIAITKGLEADANGDLTILPDVLKAELPAGIRERIPLVAIGGPCIAGELAGRRQTCVVFGSRDGGAAERLAAAFRTPYYHVWTTTDLVGLEYCAAMKNAYTVGVALAYGALQKAGGTDAAGAHMHNLAAALFGQACTEMARILEVVGATRSFAFGLPGAGDMFVTCVGGRTIRLGTLLGKGHSMAEAREILAGLTLEGAEIIRNMGRAIPRFVAQGNLGGTELPLLRLLVDIVVHGRPAEILLDSFFGGAARV
;
A
#
# COMPACT_ATOMS: atom_id res chain seq x y z
N VAL A 1 3.16 5.84 -22.49
CA VAL A 1 3.40 4.54 -21.84
C VAL A 1 2.44 4.40 -20.67
N ILE A 2 1.88 3.20 -20.46
CA ILE A 2 1.05 2.88 -19.30
C ILE A 2 1.83 1.95 -18.38
N ALA A 3 1.95 2.31 -17.10
CA ALA A 3 2.53 1.49 -16.07
C ALA A 3 1.42 0.90 -15.18
N ILE A 4 1.41 -0.41 -15.02
CA ILE A 4 0.53 -1.13 -14.08
C ILE A 4 1.32 -1.68 -12.89
N THR A 5 2.65 -1.60 -12.95
CA THR A 5 3.56 -1.96 -11.88
C THR A 5 3.43 -0.95 -10.74
N LYS A 6 3.43 -1.42 -9.51
CA LYS A 6 3.25 -0.61 -8.30
C LYS A 6 4.48 -0.75 -7.43
N GLY A 7 5.00 0.35 -6.92
CA GLY A 7 6.14 0.30 -6.01
C GLY A 7 6.77 1.66 -5.77
N LEU A 8 7.62 1.67 -4.76
CA LEU A 8 8.49 2.79 -4.40
C LEU A 8 9.90 2.21 -4.27
N GLU A 9 10.87 2.88 -4.84
CA GLU A 9 12.28 2.56 -4.64
C GLU A 9 12.90 3.53 -3.64
N ALA A 10 13.72 3.01 -2.73
CA ALA A 10 14.49 3.83 -1.80
C ALA A 10 15.97 3.70 -2.12
N ASP A 11 16.65 4.83 -2.28
CA ASP A 11 18.11 4.87 -2.36
C ASP A 11 18.79 4.61 -1.01
N ALA A 12 20.11 4.66 -1.01
CA ALA A 12 20.92 4.47 0.22
C ALA A 12 20.64 5.55 1.30
N ASN A 13 20.18 6.73 0.90
CA ASN A 13 19.87 7.85 1.80
C ASN A 13 18.40 7.83 2.27
N GLY A 14 17.59 6.91 1.79
CA GLY A 14 16.17 6.84 2.07
C GLY A 14 15.31 7.80 1.22
N ASP A 15 15.83 8.34 0.11
CA ASP A 15 15.04 9.08 -0.85
C ASP A 15 14.17 8.13 -1.64
N LEU A 16 12.86 8.39 -1.64
CA LEU A 16 11.87 7.57 -2.33
C LEU A 16 11.62 8.07 -3.74
N THR A 17 11.61 7.16 -4.69
CA THR A 17 11.28 7.41 -6.09
C THR A 17 10.09 6.53 -6.50
N ILE A 18 9.08 7.12 -7.14
CA ILE A 18 7.95 6.39 -7.70
C ILE A 18 8.37 5.64 -8.97
N LEU A 19 7.81 4.46 -9.23
CA LEU A 19 8.21 3.64 -10.38
C LEU A 19 8.06 4.34 -11.74
N PRO A 20 7.06 5.18 -12.00
CA PRO A 20 7.02 5.95 -13.25
C PRO A 20 8.26 6.82 -13.47
N ASP A 21 8.85 7.38 -12.41
CA ASP A 21 10.07 8.19 -12.53
C ASP A 21 11.30 7.31 -12.76
N VAL A 22 11.36 6.14 -12.14
CA VAL A 22 12.40 5.13 -12.44
C VAL A 22 12.33 4.72 -13.91
N LEU A 23 11.14 4.35 -14.41
CA LEU A 23 10.93 3.99 -15.81
C LEU A 23 11.27 5.15 -16.76
N LYS A 24 10.92 6.38 -16.37
CA LYS A 24 11.24 7.57 -17.18
C LYS A 24 12.74 7.78 -17.30
N ALA A 25 13.50 7.50 -16.24
CA ALA A 25 14.95 7.62 -16.22
C ALA A 25 15.64 6.64 -17.19
N GLU A 26 15.06 5.46 -17.42
CA GLU A 26 15.56 4.44 -18.33
C GLU A 26 15.28 4.75 -19.82
N LEU A 27 14.38 5.69 -20.11
CA LEU A 27 14.10 6.08 -21.48
C LEU A 27 15.29 6.84 -22.09
N PRO A 28 15.62 6.62 -23.39
CA PRO A 28 16.63 7.40 -24.08
C PRO A 28 16.38 8.91 -23.97
N ALA A 29 17.42 9.70 -23.73
CA ALA A 29 17.32 11.14 -23.47
C ALA A 29 16.52 11.89 -24.55
N GLY A 30 16.67 11.54 -25.83
CA GLY A 30 16.00 12.21 -26.93
C GLY A 30 14.47 12.04 -26.99
N ILE A 31 13.91 11.07 -26.26
CA ILE A 31 12.47 10.81 -26.22
C ILE A 31 11.85 10.94 -24.82
N ARG A 32 12.68 10.94 -23.77
CA ARG A 32 12.27 10.92 -22.36
C ARG A 32 11.21 11.98 -22.04
N GLU A 33 11.45 13.22 -22.44
CA GLU A 33 10.53 14.33 -22.15
C GLU A 33 9.27 14.33 -23.04
N ARG A 34 9.30 13.60 -24.15
CA ARG A 34 8.20 13.53 -25.12
C ARG A 34 7.20 12.42 -24.83
N ILE A 35 7.59 11.44 -23.98
CA ILE A 35 6.75 10.28 -23.67
C ILE A 35 6.10 10.50 -22.30
N PRO A 36 4.78 10.79 -22.24
CA PRO A 36 4.07 10.82 -20.99
C PRO A 36 3.93 9.41 -20.41
N LEU A 37 4.09 9.29 -19.07
CA LEU A 37 3.83 8.08 -18.33
C LEU A 37 2.49 8.20 -17.62
N VAL A 38 1.67 7.17 -17.71
CA VAL A 38 0.39 7.06 -17.02
C VAL A 38 0.43 5.83 -16.14
N ALA A 39 0.14 6.00 -14.86
CA ALA A 39 0.01 4.91 -13.92
C ALA A 39 -1.46 4.61 -13.62
N ILE A 40 -1.74 3.40 -13.16
CA ILE A 40 -3.10 2.94 -12.81
C ILE A 40 -3.12 2.53 -11.35
N GLY A 41 -4.03 3.12 -10.58
CA GLY A 41 -4.33 2.74 -9.19
C GLY A 41 -5.81 2.54 -8.97
N GLY A 42 -6.17 1.81 -7.91
CA GLY A 42 -7.56 1.53 -7.54
C GLY A 42 -7.92 0.05 -7.56
N PRO A 43 -9.11 -0.30 -7.05
CA PRO A 43 -9.56 -1.68 -6.89
C PRO A 43 -9.81 -2.34 -8.26
N CYS A 44 -8.89 -3.23 -8.64
CA CYS A 44 -9.00 -3.97 -9.89
C CYS A 44 -8.43 -5.38 -9.74
N ILE A 45 -9.28 -6.35 -9.50
CA ILE A 45 -8.93 -7.77 -9.53
C ILE A 45 -9.02 -8.25 -10.97
N ALA A 46 -7.92 -8.75 -11.51
CA ALA A 46 -7.81 -9.11 -12.93
C ALA A 46 -8.89 -10.10 -13.40
N GLY A 47 -9.22 -11.10 -12.57
CA GLY A 47 -10.28 -12.07 -12.88
C GLY A 47 -11.68 -11.45 -12.94
N GLU A 48 -11.95 -10.47 -12.09
CA GLU A 48 -13.23 -9.75 -12.11
C GLU A 48 -13.33 -8.86 -13.34
N LEU A 49 -12.28 -8.12 -13.68
CA LEU A 49 -12.24 -7.31 -14.90
C LEU A 49 -12.41 -8.19 -16.16
N ALA A 50 -11.72 -9.33 -16.23
CA ALA A 50 -11.87 -10.28 -17.33
C ALA A 50 -13.29 -10.84 -17.40
N GLY A 51 -13.94 -11.04 -16.25
CA GLY A 51 -15.36 -11.43 -16.13
C GLY A 51 -16.34 -10.26 -16.34
N ARG A 52 -15.88 -9.09 -16.80
CA ARG A 52 -16.68 -7.88 -17.03
C ARG A 52 -17.46 -7.40 -15.79
N ARG A 53 -16.88 -7.55 -14.60
CA ARG A 53 -17.44 -7.00 -13.37
C ARG A 53 -17.15 -5.51 -13.26
N GLN A 54 -18.06 -4.77 -12.61
CA GLN A 54 -17.91 -3.33 -12.40
C GLN A 54 -16.60 -3.03 -11.68
N THR A 55 -15.70 -2.30 -12.32
CA THR A 55 -14.36 -1.99 -11.85
C THR A 55 -14.12 -0.48 -11.97
N CYS A 56 -13.59 0.12 -10.92
CA CYS A 56 -13.34 1.55 -10.83
C CYS A 56 -11.85 1.80 -10.54
N VAL A 57 -11.19 2.58 -11.40
CA VAL A 57 -9.76 2.89 -11.27
C VAL A 57 -9.47 4.36 -11.53
N VAL A 58 -8.28 4.79 -11.17
CA VAL A 58 -7.75 6.13 -11.46
C VAL A 58 -6.51 6.00 -12.35
N PHE A 59 -6.48 6.75 -13.44
CA PHE A 59 -5.30 6.92 -14.29
C PHE A 59 -4.61 8.23 -13.89
N GLY A 60 -3.35 8.14 -13.47
CA GLY A 60 -2.55 9.28 -13.05
C GLY A 60 -1.41 9.57 -14.00
N SER A 61 -1.22 10.84 -14.33
CA SER A 61 -0.09 11.31 -15.13
C SER A 61 0.18 12.78 -14.85
N ARG A 62 1.46 13.21 -14.86
CA ARG A 62 1.78 14.65 -14.85
C ARG A 62 1.28 15.38 -16.12
N ASP A 63 1.06 14.64 -17.23
CA ASP A 63 0.34 15.10 -18.41
C ASP A 63 -1.13 14.69 -18.31
N GLY A 64 -1.99 15.61 -17.84
CA GLY A 64 -3.43 15.36 -17.73
C GLY A 64 -4.10 15.02 -19.05
N GLY A 65 -3.62 15.59 -20.16
CA GLY A 65 -4.13 15.26 -21.51
C GLY A 65 -3.82 13.81 -21.90
N ALA A 66 -2.67 13.29 -21.53
CA ALA A 66 -2.33 11.89 -21.75
C ALA A 66 -3.20 10.96 -20.89
N ALA A 67 -3.44 11.30 -19.62
CA ALA A 67 -4.33 10.55 -18.76
C ALA A 67 -5.75 10.47 -19.33
N GLU A 68 -6.31 11.61 -19.78
CA GLU A 68 -7.67 11.65 -20.35
C GLU A 68 -7.79 10.88 -21.67
N ARG A 69 -6.81 11.02 -22.59
CA ARG A 69 -6.81 10.24 -23.85
C ARG A 69 -6.83 8.75 -23.58
N LEU A 70 -6.00 8.28 -22.64
CA LEU A 70 -5.97 6.87 -22.30
C LEU A 70 -7.23 6.45 -21.55
N ALA A 71 -7.74 7.23 -20.61
CA ALA A 71 -8.98 6.95 -19.93
C ALA A 71 -10.13 6.79 -20.93
N ALA A 72 -10.26 7.68 -21.91
CA ALA A 72 -11.28 7.60 -22.95
C ALA A 72 -11.17 6.30 -23.79
N ALA A 73 -9.93 5.86 -24.07
CA ALA A 73 -9.69 4.64 -24.85
C ALA A 73 -9.98 3.35 -24.06
N PHE A 74 -9.88 3.39 -22.73
CA PHE A 74 -10.05 2.22 -21.85
C PHE A 74 -11.43 2.11 -21.22
N ARG A 75 -12.20 3.20 -21.13
CA ARG A 75 -13.55 3.17 -20.54
C ARG A 75 -14.46 2.20 -21.28
N THR A 76 -15.18 1.40 -20.50
CA THR A 76 -16.23 0.49 -20.98
C THR A 76 -17.44 0.56 -20.05
N PRO A 77 -18.58 -0.08 -20.36
CA PRO A 77 -19.72 -0.12 -19.43
C PRO A 77 -19.43 -0.78 -18.07
N TYR A 78 -18.31 -1.45 -17.92
CA TYR A 78 -17.90 -2.14 -16.69
C TYR A 78 -16.49 -1.73 -16.17
N TYR A 79 -15.75 -0.89 -16.92
CA TYR A 79 -14.45 -0.36 -16.51
C TYR A 79 -14.49 1.16 -16.50
N HIS A 80 -14.66 1.69 -15.30
CA HIS A 80 -14.82 3.12 -15.07
C HIS A 80 -13.46 3.73 -14.69
N VAL A 81 -13.06 4.75 -15.45
CA VAL A 81 -11.74 5.36 -15.29
C VAL A 81 -11.90 6.84 -14.97
N TRP A 82 -11.39 7.27 -13.82
CA TRP A 82 -11.16 8.66 -13.45
C TRP A 82 -9.71 9.03 -13.74
N THR A 83 -9.41 10.31 -13.77
CA THR A 83 -8.06 10.80 -14.05
C THR A 83 -7.56 11.74 -12.97
N THR A 84 -6.24 11.84 -12.84
CA THR A 84 -5.58 12.78 -11.93
C THR A 84 -4.23 13.22 -12.50
N THR A 85 -3.81 14.43 -12.15
CA THR A 85 -2.44 14.90 -12.37
C THR A 85 -1.52 14.62 -11.19
N ASP A 86 -2.05 14.24 -10.03
CA ASP A 86 -1.27 13.82 -8.87
C ASP A 86 -0.80 12.37 -9.03
N LEU A 87 0.22 12.19 -9.86
CA LEU A 87 0.88 10.90 -10.08
C LEU A 87 1.57 10.38 -8.82
N VAL A 88 2.13 11.29 -8.01
CA VAL A 88 2.84 10.93 -6.78
C VAL A 88 1.87 10.32 -5.78
N GLY A 89 0.76 10.97 -5.50
CA GLY A 89 -0.25 10.47 -4.57
C GLY A 89 -0.86 9.14 -5.01
N LEU A 90 -1.11 8.97 -6.32
CA LEU A 90 -1.59 7.71 -6.87
C LEU A 90 -0.61 6.56 -6.64
N GLU A 91 0.67 6.77 -6.94
CA GLU A 91 1.71 5.74 -6.81
C GLU A 91 2.02 5.39 -5.35
N TYR A 92 2.06 6.40 -4.46
CA TYR A 92 2.21 6.14 -3.04
C TYR A 92 1.07 5.29 -2.49
N CYS A 93 -0.19 5.61 -2.81
CA CYS A 93 -1.32 4.78 -2.42
C CYS A 93 -1.19 3.35 -2.97
N ALA A 94 -0.89 3.22 -4.26
CA ALA A 94 -0.79 1.93 -4.93
C ALA A 94 0.34 1.04 -4.37
N ALA A 95 1.44 1.63 -3.88
CA ALA A 95 2.52 0.93 -3.20
C ALA A 95 2.17 0.61 -1.74
N MET A 96 1.78 1.64 -0.98
CA MET A 96 1.55 1.54 0.46
C MET A 96 0.40 0.59 0.84
N LYS A 97 -0.63 0.45 -0.01
CA LYS A 97 -1.70 -0.52 0.23
C LYS A 97 -1.14 -1.93 0.46
N ASN A 98 -0.08 -2.32 -0.25
CA ASN A 98 0.52 -3.65 -0.08
C ASN A 98 1.22 -3.78 1.28
N ALA A 99 1.93 -2.75 1.74
CA ALA A 99 2.52 -2.73 3.07
C ALA A 99 1.45 -2.82 4.15
N TYR A 100 0.42 -1.97 4.08
CA TYR A 100 -0.64 -1.94 5.09
C TYR A 100 -1.55 -3.17 5.07
N THR A 101 -1.74 -3.82 3.91
CA THR A 101 -2.43 -5.12 3.86
C THR A 101 -1.70 -6.18 4.69
N VAL A 102 -0.35 -6.17 4.73
CA VAL A 102 0.39 -7.05 5.65
C VAL A 102 0.00 -6.75 7.09
N GLY A 103 -0.12 -5.47 7.46
CA GLY A 103 -0.55 -5.03 8.80
C GLY A 103 -1.95 -5.50 9.17
N VAL A 104 -2.92 -5.28 8.29
CA VAL A 104 -4.31 -5.76 8.49
C VAL A 104 -4.35 -7.27 8.65
N ALA A 105 -3.55 -7.99 7.88
CA ALA A 105 -3.49 -9.45 7.90
C ALA A 105 -2.87 -10.04 9.17
N LEU A 106 -2.13 -9.26 9.97
CA LEU A 106 -1.70 -9.69 11.30
C LEU A 106 -2.89 -10.09 12.17
N ALA A 107 -4.02 -9.37 12.07
CA ALA A 107 -5.25 -9.71 12.79
C ALA A 107 -5.79 -11.10 12.42
N TYR A 108 -5.77 -11.45 11.13
CA TYR A 108 -6.22 -12.78 10.71
C TYR A 108 -5.28 -13.88 11.20
N GLY A 109 -3.97 -13.62 11.23
CA GLY A 109 -2.99 -14.54 11.80
C GLY A 109 -3.18 -14.74 13.30
N ALA A 110 -3.39 -13.65 14.05
CA ALA A 110 -3.68 -13.70 15.48
C ALA A 110 -4.96 -14.50 15.77
N LEU A 111 -6.02 -14.30 14.99
CA LEU A 111 -7.26 -15.07 15.09
C LEU A 111 -7.01 -16.56 14.85
N GLN A 112 -6.29 -16.92 13.79
CA GLN A 112 -5.98 -18.32 13.49
C GLN A 112 -5.12 -18.99 14.58
N LYS A 113 -4.19 -18.23 15.19
CA LYS A 113 -3.40 -18.69 16.33
C LYS A 113 -4.27 -18.96 17.57
N ALA A 114 -5.34 -18.17 17.75
CA ALA A 114 -6.30 -18.32 18.84
C ALA A 114 -7.40 -19.37 18.59
N GLY A 115 -7.34 -20.13 17.48
CA GLY A 115 -8.31 -21.17 17.19
C GLY A 115 -9.34 -20.85 16.09
N GLY A 116 -9.23 -19.70 15.46
CA GLY A 116 -10.01 -19.34 14.25
C GLY A 116 -11.29 -18.54 14.51
N THR A 117 -11.99 -18.80 15.61
CA THR A 117 -13.19 -18.05 16.03
C THR A 117 -13.21 -17.92 17.55
N ASP A 118 -14.00 -16.98 18.08
CA ASP A 118 -14.29 -16.92 19.49
C ASP A 118 -15.25 -18.06 19.93
N ALA A 119 -15.57 -18.13 21.23
CA ALA A 119 -16.48 -19.12 21.79
C ALA A 119 -17.91 -19.06 21.21
N ALA A 120 -18.31 -17.93 20.62
CA ALA A 120 -19.60 -17.73 19.96
C ALA A 120 -19.52 -17.99 18.45
N GLY A 121 -18.35 -18.36 17.90
CA GLY A 121 -18.13 -18.58 16.48
C GLY A 121 -17.95 -17.30 15.66
N ALA A 122 -17.80 -16.13 16.32
CA ALA A 122 -17.60 -14.87 15.62
C ALA A 122 -16.14 -14.71 15.13
N HIS A 123 -15.99 -14.16 13.94
CA HIS A 123 -14.69 -13.76 13.43
C HIS A 123 -14.25 -12.44 14.06
N MET A 124 -12.95 -12.32 14.40
CA MET A 124 -12.39 -11.11 15.04
C MET A 124 -12.17 -9.99 14.01
N HIS A 125 -13.24 -9.48 13.40
CA HIS A 125 -13.15 -8.42 12.40
C HIS A 125 -12.77 -7.05 13.00
N ASN A 126 -13.07 -6.80 14.30
CA ASN A 126 -12.80 -5.51 14.92
C ASN A 126 -11.33 -5.13 14.88
N LEU A 127 -10.42 -6.07 15.16
CA LEU A 127 -8.98 -5.81 15.10
C LEU A 127 -8.53 -5.50 13.66
N ALA A 128 -8.99 -6.30 12.68
CA ALA A 128 -8.68 -6.06 11.27
C ALA A 128 -9.22 -4.68 10.80
N ALA A 129 -10.43 -4.31 11.22
CA ALA A 129 -11.03 -3.02 10.91
C ALA A 129 -10.26 -1.85 11.56
N ALA A 130 -9.82 -2.00 12.82
CA ALA A 130 -9.01 -1.00 13.49
C ALA A 130 -7.66 -0.78 12.78
N LEU A 131 -6.98 -1.87 12.40
CA LEU A 131 -5.72 -1.78 11.65
C LEU A 131 -5.92 -1.22 10.24
N PHE A 132 -7.05 -1.50 9.59
CA PHE A 132 -7.41 -0.90 8.31
C PHE A 132 -7.63 0.62 8.43
N GLY A 133 -8.36 1.06 9.45
CA GLY A 133 -8.57 2.49 9.73
C GLY A 133 -7.25 3.20 10.02
N GLN A 134 -6.39 2.59 10.85
CA GLN A 134 -5.05 3.11 11.14
C GLN A 134 -4.20 3.20 9.87
N ALA A 135 -4.24 2.19 9.01
CA ALA A 135 -3.54 2.18 7.73
C ALA A 135 -3.95 3.36 6.83
N CYS A 136 -5.25 3.64 6.72
CA CYS A 136 -5.75 4.79 5.97
C CYS A 136 -5.25 6.12 6.56
N THR A 137 -5.25 6.25 7.89
CA THR A 137 -4.77 7.44 8.60
C THR A 137 -3.28 7.67 8.36
N GLU A 138 -2.47 6.63 8.48
CA GLU A 138 -1.03 6.71 8.23
C GLU A 138 -0.71 6.98 6.76
N MET A 139 -1.43 6.35 5.84
CA MET A 139 -1.31 6.63 4.41
C MET A 139 -1.61 8.10 4.11
N ALA A 140 -2.67 8.66 4.69
CA ALA A 140 -3.01 10.08 4.54
C ALA A 140 -1.89 10.98 5.05
N ARG A 141 -1.27 10.62 6.19
CA ARG A 141 -0.15 11.37 6.76
C ARG A 141 1.11 11.30 5.87
N ILE A 142 1.40 10.15 5.29
CA ILE A 142 2.53 10.01 4.34
C ILE A 142 2.29 10.87 3.09
N LEU A 143 1.06 10.89 2.56
CA LEU A 143 0.72 11.73 1.42
C LEU A 143 0.95 13.23 1.71
N GLU A 144 0.62 13.70 2.93
CA GLU A 144 0.94 15.06 3.36
C GLU A 144 2.44 15.32 3.36
N VAL A 145 3.24 14.38 3.90
CA VAL A 145 4.71 14.50 3.95
C VAL A 145 5.33 14.66 2.57
N VAL A 146 4.79 13.95 1.58
CA VAL A 146 5.31 13.99 0.20
C VAL A 146 4.62 15.04 -0.68
N GLY A 147 3.75 15.88 -0.10
CA GLY A 147 3.07 16.96 -0.82
C GLY A 147 2.01 16.47 -1.81
N ALA A 148 1.43 15.28 -1.58
CA ALA A 148 0.42 14.68 -2.43
C ALA A 148 -1.01 14.84 -1.87
N THR A 149 -2.00 14.47 -2.67
CA THR A 149 -3.42 14.60 -2.34
C THR A 149 -3.85 13.65 -1.22
N ARG A 150 -3.97 14.17 -0.01
CA ARG A 150 -4.33 13.43 1.22
C ARG A 150 -5.57 12.54 1.08
N SER A 151 -6.61 13.03 0.39
CA SER A 151 -7.88 12.32 0.25
C SER A 151 -7.76 11.01 -0.55
N PHE A 152 -6.69 10.80 -1.30
CA PHE A 152 -6.44 9.54 -2.00
C PHE A 152 -6.31 8.35 -1.06
N ALA A 153 -5.83 8.56 0.16
CA ALA A 153 -5.77 7.51 1.17
C ALA A 153 -7.14 6.87 1.47
N PHE A 154 -8.20 7.67 1.41
CA PHE A 154 -9.57 7.25 1.70
C PHE A 154 -10.39 6.92 0.45
N GLY A 155 -9.86 7.19 -0.73
CA GLY A 155 -10.50 6.99 -2.04
C GLY A 155 -10.14 5.65 -2.70
N LEU A 156 -10.39 5.61 -4.01
CA LEU A 156 -10.12 4.41 -4.84
C LEU A 156 -8.66 3.96 -4.77
N PRO A 157 -7.64 4.84 -4.88
CA PRO A 157 -6.25 4.40 -4.91
C PRO A 157 -5.74 3.84 -3.57
N GLY A 158 -6.25 4.37 -2.44
CA GLY A 158 -5.87 3.96 -1.09
C GLY A 158 -6.80 2.89 -0.52
N ALA A 159 -7.82 3.32 0.22
CA ALA A 159 -8.75 2.44 0.93
C ALA A 159 -9.42 1.42 -0.01
N GLY A 160 -9.87 1.85 -1.19
CA GLY A 160 -10.54 0.96 -2.16
C GLY A 160 -9.64 -0.17 -2.64
N ASP A 161 -8.42 0.14 -3.07
CA ASP A 161 -7.46 -0.85 -3.56
C ASP A 161 -6.89 -1.71 -2.41
N MET A 162 -6.74 -1.14 -1.21
CA MET A 162 -6.35 -1.89 -0.01
C MET A 162 -7.44 -2.88 0.40
N PHE A 163 -8.73 -2.50 0.35
CA PHE A 163 -9.84 -3.36 0.69
C PHE A 163 -9.83 -4.66 -0.14
N VAL A 164 -9.77 -4.55 -1.47
CA VAL A 164 -9.74 -5.74 -2.34
C VAL A 164 -8.47 -6.57 -2.16
N THR A 165 -7.36 -5.93 -1.76
CA THR A 165 -6.10 -6.63 -1.45
C THR A 165 -6.19 -7.39 -0.13
N CYS A 166 -7.01 -6.93 0.83
CA CYS A 166 -7.28 -7.61 2.09
C CYS A 166 -8.23 -8.81 1.97
N VAL A 167 -9.00 -8.91 0.87
CA VAL A 167 -9.92 -10.04 0.64
C VAL A 167 -9.18 -11.30 0.18
N GLY A 168 -8.01 -11.15 -0.47
CA GLY A 168 -7.24 -12.30 -0.93
C GLY A 168 -5.92 -11.92 -1.57
N GLY A 169 -5.13 -12.92 -1.90
CA GLY A 169 -3.86 -12.75 -2.61
C GLY A 169 -2.61 -13.00 -1.76
N ARG A 170 -1.45 -12.65 -2.33
CA ARG A 170 -0.13 -12.96 -1.74
C ARG A 170 0.16 -12.15 -0.49
N THR A 171 -0.21 -10.90 -0.48
CA THR A 171 0.09 -9.95 0.59
C THR A 171 -0.62 -10.30 1.89
N ILE A 172 -1.90 -10.71 1.80
CA ILE A 172 -2.67 -11.15 2.97
C ILE A 172 -2.09 -12.43 3.57
N ARG A 173 -1.60 -13.35 2.73
CA ARG A 173 -0.96 -14.59 3.18
C ARG A 173 0.30 -14.30 4.00
N LEU A 174 1.14 -13.37 3.57
CA LEU A 174 2.34 -12.97 4.31
C LEU A 174 1.97 -12.45 5.71
N GLY A 175 1.07 -11.45 5.79
CA GLY A 175 0.67 -10.89 7.08
C GLY A 175 0.00 -11.92 8.00
N THR A 176 -0.78 -12.85 7.44
CA THR A 176 -1.39 -13.95 8.21
C THR A 176 -0.33 -14.86 8.83
N LEU A 177 0.72 -15.23 8.09
CA LEU A 177 1.82 -16.05 8.63
C LEU A 177 2.55 -15.30 9.75
N LEU A 178 2.89 -14.03 9.55
CA LEU A 178 3.54 -13.20 10.56
C LEU A 178 2.65 -13.06 11.82
N GLY A 179 1.35 -12.84 11.65
CA GLY A 179 0.39 -12.76 12.75
C GLY A 179 0.19 -14.07 13.52
N LYS A 180 0.44 -15.23 12.87
CA LYS A 180 0.51 -16.54 13.54
C LYS A 180 1.76 -16.70 14.39
N GLY A 181 2.77 -15.88 14.19
CA GLY A 181 4.05 -15.91 14.88
C GLY A 181 5.19 -16.54 14.08
N HIS A 182 5.00 -16.79 12.77
CA HIS A 182 6.13 -17.16 11.92
C HIS A 182 7.08 -15.98 11.77
N SER A 183 8.37 -16.26 11.75
CA SER A 183 9.40 -15.30 11.37
C SER A 183 9.30 -14.92 9.89
N MET A 184 9.91 -13.81 9.52
CA MET A 184 9.99 -13.42 8.11
C MET A 184 10.74 -14.45 7.24
N ALA A 185 11.70 -15.17 7.81
CA ALA A 185 12.44 -16.24 7.13
C ALA A 185 11.53 -17.43 6.81
N GLU A 186 10.82 -17.95 7.82
CA GLU A 186 9.85 -19.05 7.65
C GLU A 186 8.72 -18.66 6.68
N ALA A 187 8.20 -17.43 6.78
CA ALA A 187 7.16 -16.95 5.87
C ALA A 187 7.66 -16.91 4.41
N ARG A 188 8.92 -16.55 4.17
CA ARG A 188 9.52 -16.59 2.82
C ARG A 188 9.66 -18.01 2.28
N GLU A 189 10.03 -18.98 3.12
CA GLU A 189 10.11 -20.38 2.73
C GLU A 189 8.73 -20.92 2.35
N ILE A 190 7.71 -20.66 3.18
CA ILE A 190 6.32 -21.08 2.93
C ILE A 190 5.74 -20.43 1.66
N LEU A 191 6.14 -19.21 1.36
CA LEU A 191 5.69 -18.43 0.20
C LEU A 191 6.72 -18.45 -0.95
N ALA A 192 7.61 -19.45 -0.99
CA ALA A 192 8.64 -19.54 -2.03
C ALA A 192 8.04 -19.44 -3.43
N GLY A 193 8.71 -18.70 -4.32
CA GLY A 193 8.26 -18.45 -5.68
C GLY A 193 7.22 -17.32 -5.83
N LEU A 194 6.76 -16.71 -4.73
CA LEU A 194 5.86 -15.55 -4.77
C LEU A 194 6.63 -14.24 -4.54
N THR A 195 6.29 -13.22 -5.32
CA THR A 195 6.78 -11.85 -5.06
C THR A 195 6.09 -11.28 -3.82
N LEU A 196 6.86 -10.81 -2.86
CA LEU A 196 6.38 -10.26 -1.59
C LEU A 196 6.45 -8.72 -1.62
N GLU A 197 5.65 -8.11 -2.50
CA GLU A 197 5.64 -6.64 -2.73
C GLU A 197 5.45 -5.85 -1.44
N GLY A 198 4.55 -6.28 -0.54
CA GLY A 198 4.31 -5.62 0.74
C GLY A 198 5.57 -5.56 1.61
N ALA A 199 6.36 -6.64 1.65
CA ALA A 199 7.60 -6.67 2.41
C ALA A 199 8.67 -5.73 1.83
N GLU A 200 8.70 -5.58 0.49
CA GLU A 200 9.63 -4.66 -0.17
C GLU A 200 9.29 -3.21 0.16
N ILE A 201 8.02 -2.84 0.05
CA ILE A 201 7.58 -1.48 0.42
C ILE A 201 7.86 -1.20 1.90
N ILE A 202 7.62 -2.15 2.80
CA ILE A 202 7.95 -1.98 4.23
C ILE A 202 9.44 -1.70 4.43
N ARG A 203 10.35 -2.41 3.72
CA ARG A 203 11.79 -2.15 3.80
C ARG A 203 12.16 -0.77 3.29
N ASN A 204 11.61 -0.36 2.15
CA ASN A 204 11.88 0.93 1.56
C ASN A 204 11.37 2.07 2.46
N MET A 205 10.19 1.93 3.04
CA MET A 205 9.68 2.88 4.03
C MET A 205 10.51 2.88 5.31
N GLY A 206 11.05 1.72 5.74
CA GLY A 206 11.97 1.64 6.88
C GLY A 206 13.24 2.47 6.70
N ARG A 207 13.71 2.63 5.46
CA ARG A 207 14.84 3.53 5.12
C ARG A 207 14.38 5.00 5.06
N ALA A 208 13.19 5.27 4.57
CA ALA A 208 12.69 6.63 4.37
C ALA A 208 12.22 7.31 5.67
N ILE A 209 11.61 6.58 6.62
CA ILE A 209 11.08 7.13 7.86
C ILE A 209 12.13 7.93 8.66
N PRO A 210 13.37 7.42 8.93
CA PRO A 210 14.39 8.17 9.64
C PRO A 210 14.73 9.50 8.95
N ARG A 211 14.73 9.54 7.62
CA ARG A 211 14.96 10.74 6.84
C ARG A 211 13.85 11.76 7.01
N PHE A 212 12.58 11.33 6.91
CA PHE A 212 11.45 12.22 7.14
C PHE A 212 11.45 12.82 8.55
N VAL A 213 11.86 12.03 9.55
CA VAL A 213 12.02 12.53 10.92
C VAL A 213 13.17 13.54 11.03
N ALA A 214 14.32 13.25 10.44
CA ALA A 214 15.48 14.14 10.45
C ALA A 214 15.20 15.48 9.75
N GLN A 215 14.33 15.48 8.75
CA GLN A 215 13.86 16.68 8.04
C GLN A 215 12.76 17.45 8.80
N GLY A 216 12.28 16.94 9.93
CA GLY A 216 11.15 17.53 10.67
C GLY A 216 9.78 17.32 10.03
N ASN A 217 9.69 16.48 9.00
CA ASN A 217 8.44 16.21 8.28
C ASN A 217 7.54 15.20 8.99
N LEU A 218 8.14 14.35 9.87
CA LEU A 218 7.45 13.37 10.72
C LEU A 218 7.92 13.47 12.15
N GLY A 219 6.99 13.28 13.09
CA GLY A 219 7.32 13.06 14.50
C GLY A 219 7.91 11.67 14.74
N GLY A 220 8.71 11.53 15.82
CA GLY A 220 9.38 10.29 16.15
C GLY A 220 8.45 9.10 16.43
N THR A 221 7.20 9.35 16.82
CA THR A 221 6.19 8.34 17.16
C THR A 221 5.07 8.22 16.12
N GLU A 222 5.06 9.04 15.09
CA GLU A 222 4.08 8.95 14.01
C GLU A 222 4.25 7.65 13.21
N LEU A 223 3.21 7.19 12.56
CA LEU A 223 3.13 5.96 11.75
C LEU A 223 3.36 4.68 12.58
N PRO A 224 2.67 4.47 13.71
CA PRO A 224 2.93 3.34 14.59
C PRO A 224 2.72 1.98 13.94
N LEU A 225 1.72 1.82 13.06
CA LEU A 225 1.50 0.57 12.33
C LEU A 225 2.64 0.29 11.35
N LEU A 226 3.07 1.28 10.57
CA LEU A 226 4.17 1.11 9.64
C LEU A 226 5.49 0.82 10.38
N ARG A 227 5.74 1.46 11.51
CA ARG A 227 6.91 1.18 12.37
C ARG A 227 6.87 -0.25 12.91
N LEU A 228 5.72 -0.72 13.37
CA LEU A 228 5.55 -2.12 13.77
C LEU A 228 5.88 -3.07 12.60
N LEU A 229 5.40 -2.77 11.39
CA LEU A 229 5.71 -3.58 10.21
C LEU A 229 7.20 -3.58 9.87
N VAL A 230 7.89 -2.46 10.02
CA VAL A 230 9.34 -2.37 9.87
C VAL A 230 10.05 -3.22 10.94
N ASP A 231 9.62 -3.15 12.19
CA ASP A 231 10.18 -3.97 13.26
C ASP A 231 10.04 -5.48 12.99
N ILE A 232 8.88 -5.92 12.48
CA ILE A 232 8.64 -7.32 12.15
C ILE A 232 9.46 -7.74 10.90
N VAL A 233 9.34 -6.99 9.81
CA VAL A 233 9.85 -7.42 8.49
C VAL A 233 11.34 -7.16 8.33
N VAL A 234 11.88 -6.09 8.93
CA VAL A 234 13.29 -5.68 8.81
C VAL A 234 14.11 -6.15 10.01
N HIS A 235 13.57 -5.96 11.21
CA HIS A 235 14.31 -6.23 12.45
C HIS A 235 13.99 -7.60 13.07
N GLY A 236 13.05 -8.36 12.47
CA GLY A 236 12.71 -9.73 12.90
C GLY A 236 12.03 -9.79 14.27
N ARG A 237 11.41 -8.71 14.72
CA ARG A 237 10.68 -8.68 15.98
C ARG A 237 9.37 -9.47 15.89
N PRO A 238 8.87 -10.04 17.00
CA PRO A 238 7.56 -10.69 17.03
C PRO A 238 6.43 -9.72 16.66
N ALA A 239 5.37 -10.25 16.06
CA ALA A 239 4.18 -9.48 15.68
C ALA A 239 3.28 -9.26 16.91
N GLU A 240 3.65 -8.33 17.78
CA GLU A 240 2.85 -7.91 18.94
C GLU A 240 2.11 -6.62 18.61
N ILE A 241 0.78 -6.68 18.57
CA ILE A 241 -0.07 -5.53 18.26
C ILE A 241 -0.46 -4.85 19.58
N LEU A 242 0.26 -3.80 19.93
CA LEU A 242 -0.01 -2.97 21.12
C LEU A 242 -0.93 -1.82 20.73
N LEU A 243 -2.26 -2.05 20.77
CA LEU A 243 -3.27 -1.08 20.30
C LEU A 243 -3.17 0.28 21.02
N ASP A 244 -2.81 0.30 22.29
CA ASP A 244 -2.62 1.54 23.04
C ASP A 244 -1.53 2.43 22.42
N SER A 245 -0.53 1.86 21.78
CA SER A 245 0.50 2.60 21.07
C SER A 245 0.00 3.25 19.77
N PHE A 246 -1.06 2.70 19.17
CA PHE A 246 -1.64 3.24 17.94
C PHE A 246 -2.63 4.37 18.23
N PHE A 247 -3.44 4.21 19.26
CA PHE A 247 -4.57 5.11 19.53
C PHE A 247 -4.37 5.98 20.77
N GLY A 248 -3.43 5.66 21.66
CA GLY A 248 -3.21 6.34 22.93
C GLY A 248 -2.77 7.81 22.84
N GLY A 249 -2.24 8.25 21.69
CA GLY A 249 -1.89 9.65 21.43
C GLY A 249 -3.00 10.46 20.72
N ALA A 250 -3.99 9.81 20.14
CA ALA A 250 -5.04 10.43 19.32
C ALA A 250 -6.44 10.38 19.99
N ALA A 251 -6.59 9.75 21.12
CA ALA A 251 -7.86 9.55 21.81
C ALA A 251 -8.32 10.79 22.60
N ARG A 252 -8.17 11.97 22.03
CA ARG A 252 -8.89 13.17 22.48
C ARG A 252 -9.56 13.80 21.26
N VAL A 253 -10.61 13.13 20.81
CA VAL A 253 -11.65 13.74 19.97
C VAL A 253 -12.64 14.41 20.88
#